data_a10b19528016a180f25e0a167effe1ba
#
_entry.id   a10b19528016a180f25e0a167effe1ba
#
_cell.length_a   1.000
_cell.length_b   1.000
_cell.length_c   1.000
_cell.angle_alpha   90.00
_cell.angle_beta   90.00
_cell.angle_gamma   90.00
#
_symmetry.space_group_name_H-M   'P 1'
#
loop_
_entity.id
_entity.type
_entity.pdbx_description
1 polymer ?
#
loop_
_entity_poly.entity_id
_entity_poly.type
_entity_poly.pdbx_seq_one_letter_code
_entity_poly.pdbx_strand_id
1 'polypeptide(L)'
;ALGIEQKPDLILLGGDYVLFDMSLNFSAFSDVLSPLAECAPTFACFGNHDRPVGTEKNHLIGETLKSAGITVLFNQATVIATPNRQFELVGTGDLWAGQCKPPPASEANLPRLVLAHNPDSKEVMRDEPWDLMLCGHTHGGQLRVPLVGEPFAPVEDKRYVAGLNAFGERHIYTTRGVGSLYGLRLNCRPEVTMLELV
;
A
#
# COMPACT_ATOMS: atom_id res chain seq x y z
N ALA A 1 -3.93 7.99 -15.49
CA ALA A 1 -4.46 7.35 -16.66
C ALA A 1 -5.34 6.14 -16.27
N LEU A 2 -4.94 4.86 -16.46
CA LEU A 2 -5.85 3.70 -16.34
C LEU A 2 -6.68 3.63 -15.04
N GLY A 3 -6.10 3.90 -13.89
CA GLY A 3 -6.82 3.86 -12.61
C GLY A 3 -7.88 4.97 -12.49
N ILE A 4 -7.56 6.17 -12.95
CA ILE A 4 -8.47 7.33 -12.92
C ILE A 4 -9.68 7.14 -13.86
N GLU A 5 -9.46 6.50 -15.01
CA GLU A 5 -10.51 6.19 -15.99
C GLU A 5 -11.61 5.30 -15.41
N GLN A 6 -11.31 4.53 -14.37
CA GLN A 6 -12.27 3.69 -13.67
C GLN A 6 -13.16 4.45 -12.67
N LYS A 7 -12.89 5.75 -12.43
CA LYS A 7 -13.63 6.63 -11.50
C LYS A 7 -13.76 6.00 -10.09
N PRO A 8 -12.63 5.71 -9.41
CA PRO A 8 -12.68 5.10 -8.09
C PRO A 8 -13.27 6.07 -7.05
N ASP A 9 -13.95 5.54 -6.04
CA ASP A 9 -14.41 6.33 -4.89
C ASP A 9 -13.27 6.65 -3.91
N LEU A 10 -12.19 5.86 -3.94
CA LEU A 10 -11.02 5.97 -3.08
C LEU A 10 -9.78 5.44 -3.79
N ILE A 11 -8.64 6.09 -3.58
CA ILE A 11 -7.34 5.63 -4.09
C ILE A 11 -6.40 5.33 -2.92
N LEU A 12 -5.76 4.16 -2.97
CA LEU A 12 -4.81 3.72 -1.95
C LEU A 12 -3.44 3.45 -2.58
N LEU A 13 -2.40 4.06 -2.01
CA LEU A 13 -1.02 3.92 -2.46
C LEU A 13 -0.21 3.13 -1.43
N GLY A 14 0.29 1.99 -1.84
CA GLY A 14 0.91 0.98 -0.98
C GLY A 14 2.39 1.18 -0.64
N GLY A 15 2.96 2.38 -0.84
CA GLY A 15 4.36 2.68 -0.49
C GLY A 15 5.38 2.38 -1.60
N ASP A 16 6.66 2.57 -1.26
CA ASP A 16 7.82 2.46 -2.15
C ASP A 16 7.76 3.44 -3.34
N TYR A 17 7.66 4.74 -3.01
CA TYR A 17 7.62 5.84 -4.00
C TYR A 17 8.97 6.10 -4.65
N VAL A 18 10.04 5.65 -4.03
CA VAL A 18 11.42 5.81 -4.49
C VAL A 18 12.13 4.46 -4.50
N LEU A 19 13.15 4.34 -5.32
CA LEU A 19 14.06 3.19 -5.33
C LEU A 19 15.44 3.66 -4.87
N PHE A 20 15.94 3.11 -3.75
CA PHE A 20 17.28 3.41 -3.20
C PHE A 20 17.57 4.91 -3.04
N ASP A 21 18.82 5.32 -3.33
CA ASP A 21 19.31 6.71 -3.20
C ASP A 21 19.18 7.50 -4.51
N MET A 22 18.20 7.19 -5.34
CA MET A 22 17.95 7.98 -6.54
C MET A 22 17.63 9.44 -6.17
N SER A 23 18.22 10.38 -6.88
CA SER A 23 17.82 11.78 -6.82
C SER A 23 16.43 11.92 -7.45
N LEU A 24 15.41 12.16 -6.63
CA LEU A 24 14.06 12.40 -7.09
C LEU A 24 13.87 13.90 -7.38
N ASN A 25 13.29 14.22 -8.51
CA ASN A 25 12.72 15.54 -8.72
C ASN A 25 11.36 15.60 -8.03
N PHE A 26 11.32 16.08 -6.78
CA PHE A 26 10.13 16.08 -5.93
C PHE A 26 8.97 16.90 -6.53
N SER A 27 9.25 17.99 -7.24
CA SER A 27 8.21 18.78 -7.93
C SER A 27 7.56 17.96 -9.05
N ALA A 28 8.37 17.39 -9.94
CA ALA A 28 7.84 16.55 -11.03
C ALA A 28 7.11 15.32 -10.49
N PHE A 29 7.53 14.78 -9.34
CA PHE A 29 6.85 13.66 -8.71
C PHE A 29 5.47 14.07 -8.16
N SER A 30 5.38 15.23 -7.50
CA SER A 30 4.10 15.79 -7.07
C SER A 30 3.14 15.99 -8.26
N ASP A 31 3.63 16.57 -9.37
CA ASP A 31 2.83 16.82 -10.57
C ASP A 31 2.26 15.51 -11.18
N VAL A 32 3.03 14.43 -11.13
CA VAL A 32 2.57 13.10 -11.60
C VAL A 32 1.49 12.51 -10.70
N LEU A 33 1.53 12.78 -9.40
CA LEU A 33 0.60 12.21 -8.43
C LEU A 33 -0.67 13.05 -8.21
N SER A 34 -0.61 14.38 -8.39
CA SER A 34 -1.73 15.30 -8.15
C SER A 34 -3.03 14.87 -8.84
N PRO A 35 -3.03 14.35 -10.09
CA PRO A 35 -4.26 13.92 -10.74
C PRO A 35 -4.99 12.79 -10.02
N LEU A 36 -4.32 12.03 -9.15
CA LEU A 36 -4.96 11.00 -8.32
C LEU A 36 -5.84 11.65 -7.27
N ALA A 37 -5.29 12.61 -6.52
CA ALA A 37 -6.02 13.33 -5.48
C ALA A 37 -7.12 14.26 -6.04
N GLU A 38 -6.95 14.75 -7.27
CA GLU A 38 -7.99 15.48 -7.99
C GLU A 38 -9.17 14.57 -8.39
N CYS A 39 -8.90 13.27 -8.60
CA CYS A 39 -9.92 12.30 -9.02
C CYS A 39 -10.74 11.80 -7.83
N ALA A 40 -10.10 11.42 -6.73
CA ALA A 40 -10.74 10.85 -5.54
C ALA A 40 -9.88 11.06 -4.29
N PRO A 41 -10.46 10.99 -3.07
CA PRO A 41 -9.69 10.95 -1.84
C PRO A 41 -8.58 9.90 -1.95
N THR A 42 -7.33 10.32 -1.73
CA THR A 42 -6.15 9.47 -1.92
C THR A 42 -5.38 9.36 -0.62
N PHE A 43 -5.13 8.12 -0.21
CA PHE A 43 -4.37 7.80 1.00
C PHE A 43 -3.15 6.96 0.65
N ALA A 44 -2.12 7.08 1.48
CA ALA A 44 -0.83 6.47 1.27
C ALA A 44 -0.26 5.89 2.57
N CYS A 45 0.50 4.80 2.49
CA CYS A 45 1.44 4.39 3.53
C CYS A 45 2.87 4.50 2.99
N PHE A 46 3.87 4.43 3.88
CA PHE A 46 5.28 4.32 3.46
C PHE A 46 5.68 2.86 3.29
N GLY A 47 6.63 2.62 2.37
CA GLY A 47 7.31 1.35 2.20
C GLY A 47 8.76 1.39 2.68
N ASN A 48 9.45 0.27 2.60
CA ASN A 48 10.82 0.13 3.09
C ASN A 48 11.85 0.96 2.28
N HIS A 49 11.58 1.26 1.03
CA HIS A 49 12.44 2.14 0.20
C HIS A 49 12.20 3.63 0.46
N ASP A 50 11.08 4.01 1.08
CA ASP A 50 10.77 5.40 1.43
C ASP A 50 11.57 5.89 2.64
N ARG A 51 12.41 5.06 3.21
CA ARG A 51 13.21 5.27 4.42
C ARG A 51 12.37 5.33 5.71
N PRO A 52 12.96 5.08 6.86
CA PRO A 52 12.25 5.21 8.14
C PRO A 52 11.73 6.61 8.34
N VAL A 53 10.52 6.73 8.87
CA VAL A 53 9.94 8.01 9.29
C VAL A 53 10.87 8.68 10.31
N GLY A 54 11.08 9.98 10.14
CA GLY A 54 12.03 10.78 10.91
C GLY A 54 13.36 11.06 10.19
N THR A 55 13.62 10.43 9.05
CA THR A 55 14.76 10.79 8.19
C THR A 55 14.39 11.95 7.27
N GLU A 56 15.39 12.76 6.86
CA GLU A 56 15.18 13.89 5.95
C GLU A 56 14.52 13.45 4.64
N LYS A 57 14.98 12.33 4.07
CA LYS A 57 14.42 11.81 2.81
C LYS A 57 12.96 11.38 2.94
N ASN A 58 12.60 10.72 4.04
CA ASN A 58 11.22 10.38 4.30
C ASN A 58 10.36 11.63 4.48
N HIS A 59 10.86 12.64 5.17
CA HIS A 59 10.17 13.91 5.31
C HIS A 59 9.89 14.56 3.94
N LEU A 60 10.87 14.60 3.05
CA LEU A 60 10.69 15.12 1.69
C LEU A 60 9.65 14.34 0.88
N ILE A 61 9.63 13.01 0.99
CA ILE A 61 8.60 12.17 0.36
C ILE A 61 7.22 12.51 0.92
N GLY A 62 7.10 12.60 2.25
CA GLY A 62 5.84 12.94 2.91
C GLY A 62 5.30 14.32 2.50
N GLU A 63 6.14 15.34 2.46
CA GLU A 63 5.76 16.67 2.01
C GLU A 63 5.37 16.68 0.51
N THR A 64 6.03 15.87 -0.31
CA THR A 64 5.68 15.74 -1.73
C THR A 64 4.30 15.11 -1.91
N LEU A 65 4.00 14.03 -1.19
CA LEU A 65 2.68 13.40 -1.20
C LEU A 65 1.60 14.38 -0.74
N LYS A 66 1.86 15.10 0.34
CA LYS A 66 0.96 16.14 0.86
C LYS A 66 0.73 17.27 -0.14
N SER A 67 1.80 17.73 -0.81
CA SER A 67 1.70 18.76 -1.86
C SER A 67 0.87 18.30 -3.06
N ALA A 68 0.86 17.00 -3.36
CA ALA A 68 0.00 16.38 -4.35
C ALA A 68 -1.45 16.13 -3.85
N GLY A 69 -1.80 16.56 -2.63
CA GLY A 69 -3.14 16.37 -2.04
C GLY A 69 -3.38 14.98 -1.46
N ILE A 70 -2.32 14.18 -1.23
CA ILE A 70 -2.40 12.81 -0.74
C ILE A 70 -2.20 12.78 0.78
N THR A 71 -3.08 12.08 1.49
CA THR A 71 -2.99 11.90 2.94
C THR A 71 -2.15 10.67 3.27
N VAL A 72 -1.04 10.87 3.98
CA VAL A 72 -0.23 9.75 4.47
C VAL A 72 -0.73 9.29 5.82
N LEU A 73 -1.00 8.00 5.96
CA LEU A 73 -1.36 7.35 7.21
C LEU A 73 -0.14 6.58 7.75
N PHE A 74 0.35 6.99 8.91
CA PHE A 74 1.47 6.33 9.59
C PHE A 74 1.05 5.93 11.00
N ASN A 75 0.75 4.64 11.19
CA ASN A 75 0.19 4.10 12.44
C ASN A 75 -1.04 4.90 12.91
N GLN A 76 -1.90 5.22 11.98
CA GLN A 76 -3.08 6.05 12.20
C GLN A 76 -4.30 5.43 11.54
N ALA A 77 -5.47 5.77 12.07
CA ALA A 77 -6.74 5.37 11.50
C ALA A 77 -7.59 6.62 11.20
N THR A 78 -8.40 6.51 10.16
CA THR A 78 -9.39 7.54 9.80
C THR A 78 -10.67 6.87 9.32
N VAL A 79 -11.80 7.51 9.57
CA VAL A 79 -13.09 7.02 9.06
C VAL A 79 -13.31 7.57 7.66
N ILE A 80 -13.58 6.67 6.73
CA ILE A 80 -13.96 6.98 5.37
C ILE A 80 -15.48 6.83 5.26
N ALA A 81 -16.13 7.88 4.78
CA ALA A 81 -17.56 7.88 4.50
C ALA A 81 -17.77 7.97 2.98
N THR A 82 -18.45 6.99 2.44
CA THR A 82 -19.02 7.01 1.08
C THR A 82 -20.52 7.27 1.17
N PRO A 83 -21.23 7.55 0.08
CA PRO A 83 -22.68 7.78 0.12
C PRO A 83 -23.48 6.63 0.77
N ASN A 84 -22.95 5.41 0.69
CA ASN A 84 -23.70 4.21 1.11
C ASN A 84 -23.06 3.49 2.31
N ARG A 85 -21.82 3.77 2.67
CA ARG A 85 -21.08 3.00 3.68
C ARG A 85 -20.05 3.87 4.42
N GLN A 86 -19.74 3.41 5.62
CA GLN A 86 -18.60 3.91 6.40
C GLN A 86 -17.70 2.75 6.78
N PHE A 87 -16.40 2.98 6.78
CA PHE A 87 -15.40 2.04 7.25
C PHE A 87 -14.19 2.78 7.82
N GLU A 88 -13.43 2.11 8.64
CA GLU A 88 -12.17 2.64 9.17
C GLU A 88 -11.02 2.22 8.24
N LEU A 89 -10.25 3.20 7.77
CA LEU A 89 -9.00 2.98 7.04
C LEU A 89 -7.82 3.17 7.99
N VAL A 90 -7.04 2.12 8.15
CA VAL A 90 -5.83 2.09 8.98
C VAL A 90 -4.61 2.10 8.08
N GLY A 91 -3.68 3.03 8.27
CA GLY A 91 -2.36 2.97 7.66
C GLY A 91 -1.30 2.58 8.69
N THR A 92 -0.47 1.60 8.36
CA THR A 92 0.64 1.17 9.22
C THR A 92 1.96 1.80 8.79
N GLY A 93 2.93 1.86 9.71
CA GLY A 93 4.33 2.04 9.35
C GLY A 93 4.89 0.80 8.67
N ASP A 94 6.06 0.92 8.05
CA ASP A 94 6.69 -0.22 7.37
C ASP A 94 7.25 -1.25 8.35
N LEU A 95 7.05 -2.53 8.02
CA LEU A 95 7.47 -3.66 8.84
C LEU A 95 9.01 -3.80 8.88
N TRP A 96 9.67 -3.69 7.73
CA TRP A 96 11.13 -3.85 7.65
C TRP A 96 11.90 -2.67 8.23
N ALA A 97 11.28 -1.49 8.25
CA ALA A 97 11.80 -0.35 8.99
C ALA A 97 11.60 -0.47 10.51
N GLY A 98 10.96 -1.53 10.99
CA GLY A 98 10.64 -1.73 12.41
C GLY A 98 9.59 -0.74 12.95
N GLN A 99 8.79 -0.15 12.09
CA GLN A 99 7.86 0.93 12.44
C GLN A 99 6.38 0.55 12.33
N CYS A 100 6.08 -0.70 11.94
CA CYS A 100 4.72 -1.20 11.89
C CYS A 100 4.13 -1.34 13.30
N LYS A 101 3.10 -0.57 13.59
CA LYS A 101 2.35 -0.62 14.85
C LYS A 101 0.86 -0.48 14.58
N PRO A 102 0.01 -1.28 15.23
CA PRO A 102 -1.42 -1.09 15.14
C PRO A 102 -1.83 0.22 15.85
N PRO A 103 -2.60 1.10 15.22
CA PRO A 103 -3.25 2.18 15.95
C PRO A 103 -4.40 1.59 16.79
N PRO A 104 -4.80 2.26 17.88
CA PRO A 104 -5.97 1.85 18.66
C PRO A 104 -7.19 1.66 17.75
N ALA A 105 -7.97 0.61 18.00
CA ALA A 105 -9.25 0.45 17.34
C ALA A 105 -10.21 1.58 17.77
N SER A 106 -11.02 2.07 16.82
CA SER A 106 -12.08 3.02 17.18
C SER A 106 -13.20 2.31 17.97
N GLU A 107 -13.92 3.06 18.77
CA GLU A 107 -15.11 2.53 19.47
C GLU A 107 -16.28 2.27 18.52
N ALA A 108 -16.23 2.80 17.30
CA ALA A 108 -17.20 2.54 16.25
C ALA A 108 -16.99 1.13 15.70
N ASN A 109 -18.02 0.29 15.78
CA ASN A 109 -17.98 -1.07 15.22
C ASN A 109 -18.13 -1.02 13.68
N LEU A 110 -17.11 -0.45 13.02
CA LEU A 110 -17.05 -0.30 11.57
C LEU A 110 -16.17 -1.39 10.95
N PRO A 111 -16.46 -1.81 9.70
CA PRO A 111 -15.49 -2.59 8.94
C PRO A 111 -14.13 -1.88 8.90
N ARG A 112 -13.04 -2.65 9.02
CA ARG A 112 -11.70 -2.09 9.16
C ARG A 112 -10.78 -2.57 8.05
N LEU A 113 -10.35 -1.63 7.20
CA LEU A 113 -9.40 -1.87 6.13
C LEU A 113 -8.00 -1.43 6.58
N VAL A 114 -7.01 -2.29 6.38
CA VAL A 114 -5.61 -1.97 6.69
C VAL A 114 -4.84 -1.74 5.40
N LEU A 115 -4.21 -0.59 5.27
CA LEU A 115 -3.22 -0.28 4.24
C LEU A 115 -1.83 -0.46 4.85
N ALA A 116 -1.17 -1.54 4.49
CA ALA A 116 0.18 -1.88 4.93
C ALA A 116 1.07 -2.14 3.72
N HIS A 117 2.33 -1.67 3.74
CA HIS A 117 3.23 -1.92 2.63
C HIS A 117 3.52 -3.40 2.45
N ASN A 118 3.96 -4.07 3.52
CA ASN A 118 4.40 -5.46 3.51
C ASN A 118 3.29 -6.40 4.00
N PRO A 119 2.92 -7.47 3.27
CA PRO A 119 1.89 -8.42 3.70
C PRO A 119 2.26 -9.19 4.99
N ASP A 120 3.54 -9.30 5.35
CA ASP A 120 3.95 -9.89 6.62
C ASP A 120 3.60 -9.01 7.83
N SER A 121 3.15 -7.77 7.63
CA SER A 121 2.52 -6.93 8.67
C SER A 121 1.31 -7.60 9.30
N LYS A 122 0.71 -8.60 8.65
CA LYS A 122 -0.35 -9.45 9.20
C LYS A 122 0.00 -10.07 10.56
N GLU A 123 1.29 -10.34 10.78
CA GLU A 123 1.74 -10.94 12.03
C GLU A 123 1.69 -9.92 13.19
N VAL A 124 2.08 -8.67 12.93
CA VAL A 124 1.97 -7.57 13.90
C VAL A 124 0.50 -7.20 14.17
N MET A 125 -0.33 -7.31 13.13
CA MET A 125 -1.76 -6.99 13.18
C MET A 125 -2.64 -8.20 13.56
N ARG A 126 -2.05 -9.34 13.94
CA ARG A 126 -2.76 -10.61 14.16
C ARG A 126 -3.89 -10.50 15.17
N ASP A 127 -3.63 -9.86 16.29
CA ASP A 127 -4.56 -9.77 17.43
C ASP A 127 -5.48 -8.52 17.36
N GLU A 128 -5.29 -7.70 16.32
CA GLU A 128 -6.12 -6.52 16.09
C GLU A 128 -7.36 -6.85 15.26
N PRO A 129 -8.48 -6.14 15.46
CA PRO A 129 -9.65 -6.29 14.60
C PRO A 129 -9.37 -5.64 13.23
N TRP A 130 -9.54 -6.39 12.15
CA TRP A 130 -9.56 -5.93 10.76
C TRP A 130 -10.17 -6.98 9.85
N ASP A 131 -10.70 -6.57 8.71
CA ASP A 131 -11.42 -7.42 7.76
C ASP A 131 -10.60 -7.67 6.50
N LEU A 132 -9.98 -6.62 5.96
CA LEU A 132 -9.19 -6.67 4.74
C LEU A 132 -7.88 -5.89 4.90
N MET A 133 -6.76 -6.53 4.56
CA MET A 133 -5.46 -5.87 4.48
C MET A 133 -5.05 -5.73 3.01
N LEU A 134 -4.63 -4.53 2.62
CA LEU A 134 -4.20 -4.17 1.27
C LEU A 134 -2.70 -3.90 1.29
N CYS A 135 -1.95 -4.63 0.47
CA CYS A 135 -0.48 -4.62 0.48
C CYS A 135 0.14 -4.44 -0.89
N GLY A 136 1.40 -3.98 -0.89
CA GLY A 136 2.31 -3.92 -2.03
C GLY A 136 3.56 -4.77 -1.82
N HIS A 137 4.76 -4.14 -1.88
CA HIS A 137 6.08 -4.68 -1.51
C HIS A 137 6.61 -5.82 -2.39
N THR A 138 5.81 -6.83 -2.64
CA THR A 138 6.24 -8.10 -3.25
C THR A 138 6.52 -7.99 -4.74
N HIS A 139 6.01 -6.95 -5.41
CA HIS A 139 5.98 -6.82 -6.88
C HIS A 139 5.38 -8.06 -7.58
N GLY A 140 4.56 -8.86 -6.87
CA GLY A 140 4.04 -10.15 -7.33
C GLY A 140 5.14 -11.17 -7.59
N GLY A 141 6.25 -11.07 -6.82
CA GLY A 141 7.46 -11.87 -7.00
C GLY A 141 8.37 -11.39 -8.13
N GLN A 142 7.95 -10.42 -8.93
CA GLN A 142 8.65 -9.79 -10.05
C GLN A 142 9.17 -10.78 -11.14
N LEU A 143 9.81 -11.87 -10.73
CA LEU A 143 10.30 -12.96 -11.58
C LEU A 143 9.53 -14.24 -11.26
N ARG A 144 8.52 -14.54 -12.06
CA ARG A 144 7.70 -15.77 -11.92
C ARG A 144 8.26 -16.84 -12.88
N VAL A 145 9.00 -17.79 -12.31
CA VAL A 145 9.66 -18.86 -13.06
C VAL A 145 8.69 -20.04 -13.19
N PRO A 146 8.40 -20.53 -14.41
CA PRO A 146 7.56 -21.71 -14.58
C PRO A 146 8.05 -22.88 -13.73
N LEU A 147 7.14 -23.58 -13.07
CA LEU A 147 7.38 -24.72 -12.18
C LEU A 147 8.12 -24.41 -10.86
N VAL A 148 8.73 -23.24 -10.71
CA VAL A 148 9.47 -22.81 -9.50
C VAL A 148 8.67 -21.79 -8.68
N GLY A 149 7.85 -20.98 -9.35
CA GLY A 149 7.10 -19.90 -8.71
C GLY A 149 7.89 -18.59 -8.59
N GLU A 150 7.81 -17.94 -7.46
CA GLU A 150 8.39 -16.63 -7.17
C GLU A 150 9.53 -16.72 -6.15
N PRO A 151 10.71 -17.25 -6.51
CA PRO A 151 11.78 -17.55 -5.55
C PRO A 151 12.33 -16.30 -4.85
N PHE A 152 12.26 -15.15 -5.49
CA PHE A 152 12.82 -13.88 -4.97
C PHE A 152 11.77 -12.96 -4.35
N ALA A 153 10.52 -13.39 -4.19
CA ALA A 153 9.50 -12.55 -3.58
C ALA A 153 9.89 -12.22 -2.12
N PRO A 154 9.94 -10.93 -1.74
CA PRO A 154 10.38 -10.50 -0.42
C PRO A 154 9.24 -10.62 0.61
N VAL A 155 8.79 -11.83 0.86
CA VAL A 155 7.71 -12.17 1.80
C VAL A 155 8.00 -13.54 2.42
N GLU A 156 7.72 -13.71 3.70
CA GLU A 156 7.95 -14.96 4.40
C GLU A 156 6.98 -16.05 3.94
N ASP A 157 5.69 -15.75 3.94
CA ASP A 157 4.66 -16.68 3.48
C ASP A 157 4.29 -16.41 2.01
N LYS A 158 4.76 -17.29 1.13
CA LYS A 158 4.57 -17.17 -0.32
C LYS A 158 3.12 -17.18 -0.79
N ARG A 159 2.16 -17.55 0.05
CA ARG A 159 0.73 -17.42 -0.25
C ARG A 159 0.33 -15.97 -0.48
N TYR A 160 1.00 -15.02 0.18
CA TYR A 160 0.70 -13.59 0.11
C TYR A 160 1.55 -12.82 -0.89
N VAL A 161 2.16 -13.49 -1.86
CA VAL A 161 2.94 -12.84 -2.92
C VAL A 161 2.07 -11.95 -3.81
N ALA A 162 0.86 -12.36 -4.16
CA ALA A 162 -0.04 -11.59 -5.00
C ALA A 162 -1.50 -12.08 -4.89
N GLY A 163 -2.45 -11.18 -5.19
CA GLY A 163 -3.87 -11.47 -5.25
C GLY A 163 -4.54 -11.53 -3.87
N LEU A 164 -5.78 -12.00 -3.86
CA LEU A 164 -6.60 -12.12 -2.66
C LEU A 164 -6.41 -13.49 -2.02
N ASN A 165 -6.01 -13.50 -0.75
CA ASN A 165 -5.73 -14.71 0.01
C ASN A 165 -6.37 -14.64 1.39
N ALA A 166 -6.85 -15.77 1.89
CA ALA A 166 -7.44 -15.86 3.23
C ALA A 166 -6.37 -15.83 4.33
N PHE A 167 -6.68 -15.16 5.44
CA PHE A 167 -5.95 -15.19 6.71
C PHE A 167 -6.95 -15.44 7.86
N GLY A 168 -7.24 -16.69 8.14
CA GLY A 168 -8.38 -17.07 8.98
C GLY A 168 -9.69 -16.65 8.32
N GLU A 169 -10.52 -15.89 9.04
CA GLU A 169 -11.77 -15.30 8.53
C GLU A 169 -11.56 -13.98 7.78
N ARG A 170 -10.35 -13.45 7.79
CA ARG A 170 -9.94 -12.18 7.17
C ARG A 170 -9.31 -12.41 5.81
N HIS A 171 -9.07 -11.33 5.07
CA HIS A 171 -8.45 -11.41 3.75
C HIS A 171 -7.27 -10.45 3.61
N ILE A 172 -6.27 -10.86 2.84
CA ILE A 172 -5.14 -10.03 2.46
C ILE A 172 -5.12 -9.97 0.93
N TYR A 173 -5.14 -8.78 0.39
CA TYR A 173 -4.91 -8.54 -1.02
C TYR A 173 -3.53 -7.91 -1.22
N THR A 174 -2.69 -8.55 -2.02
CA THR A 174 -1.36 -8.02 -2.35
C THR A 174 -1.32 -7.68 -3.84
N THR A 175 -1.15 -6.40 -4.14
CA THR A 175 -0.99 -5.94 -5.53
C THR A 175 0.41 -6.22 -6.05
N ARG A 176 0.52 -6.50 -7.36
CA ARG A 176 1.81 -6.57 -8.04
C ARG A 176 2.44 -5.19 -8.24
N GLY A 177 1.64 -4.12 -8.09
CA GLY A 177 2.07 -2.75 -8.25
C GLY A 177 2.58 -2.39 -9.64
N VAL A 178 2.94 -1.12 -9.80
CA VAL A 178 3.43 -0.56 -11.08
C VAL A 178 4.96 -0.48 -11.15
N GLY A 179 5.63 -0.44 -9.99
CA GLY A 179 7.09 -0.35 -9.87
C GLY A 179 7.82 -1.63 -10.30
N SER A 180 9.12 -1.53 -10.43
CA SER A 180 9.99 -2.67 -10.76
C SER A 180 11.40 -2.39 -10.26
N LEU A 181 12.00 -3.36 -9.57
CA LEU A 181 13.44 -3.35 -9.29
C LEU A 181 14.19 -3.61 -10.59
N TYR A 182 15.17 -2.78 -10.91
CA TYR A 182 16.03 -2.92 -12.10
C TYR A 182 15.28 -2.96 -13.45
N GLY A 183 14.01 -2.52 -13.50
CA GLY A 183 13.23 -2.48 -14.74
C GLY A 183 12.87 -3.84 -15.34
N LEU A 184 13.08 -4.95 -14.66
CA LEU A 184 12.85 -6.30 -15.16
C LEU A 184 11.66 -6.97 -14.46
N ARG A 185 10.69 -7.44 -15.25
CA ARG A 185 9.60 -8.33 -14.80
C ARG A 185 9.47 -9.51 -15.76
N LEU A 186 9.37 -10.73 -15.24
CA LEU A 186 9.16 -11.95 -16.02
C LEU A 186 7.85 -12.61 -15.58
N ASN A 187 6.92 -12.83 -16.53
CA ASN A 187 5.59 -13.41 -16.28
C ASN A 187 4.79 -12.73 -15.15
N CYS A 188 5.11 -11.47 -14.85
CA CYS A 188 4.54 -10.69 -13.75
C CYS A 188 4.34 -9.25 -14.21
N ARG A 189 3.29 -9.00 -15.00
CA ARG A 189 2.98 -7.65 -15.51
C ARG A 189 2.64 -6.70 -14.36
N PRO A 190 3.04 -5.40 -14.45
CA PRO A 190 2.55 -4.37 -13.55
C PRO A 190 1.03 -4.32 -13.57
N GLU A 191 0.43 -3.91 -12.44
CA GLU A 191 -1.01 -3.72 -12.35
C GLU A 191 -1.39 -2.50 -11.53
N VAL A 192 -2.53 -1.91 -11.90
CA VAL A 192 -3.36 -1.07 -11.05
C VAL A 192 -4.62 -1.87 -10.76
N THR A 193 -4.93 -2.09 -9.50
CA THR A 193 -6.04 -2.95 -9.11
C THR A 193 -7.28 -2.13 -8.79
N MET A 194 -8.42 -2.55 -9.32
CA MET A 194 -9.74 -2.12 -8.87
C MET A 194 -10.32 -3.17 -7.95
N LEU A 195 -10.72 -2.75 -6.76
CA LEU A 195 -11.43 -3.59 -5.78
C LEU A 195 -12.82 -3.00 -5.57
N GLU A 196 -13.83 -3.85 -5.60
CA GLU A 196 -15.19 -3.51 -5.23
C GLU A 196 -15.48 -4.11 -3.86
N LEU A 197 -15.85 -3.26 -2.90
CA LEU A 197 -16.24 -3.68 -1.56
C LEU A 197 -17.76 -3.80 -1.50
N VAL A 198 -18.25 -5.02 -1.35
CA VAL A 198 -19.69 -5.37 -1.36
C VAL A 198 -20.22 -5.67 0.05
#